data_7e6163f121200bf575a09e848750fe54
#
_entry.id   7e6163f121200bf575a09e848750fe54
#
_cell.length_a   1.000
_cell.length_b   1.000
_cell.length_c   1.000
_cell.angle_alpha   90.00
_cell.angle_beta   90.00
_cell.angle_gamma   90.00
#
_symmetry.space_group_name_H-M   'P 1'
#
loop_
_entity.id
_entity.type
_entity.pdbx_description
1 polymer ?
#
loop_
_entity_poly.entity_id
_entity_poly.type
_entity_poly.pdbx_seq_one_letter_code
_entity_poly.pdbx_strand_id
1 'polypeptide(L)'
;MKINVNGIEMYYEKCGQGRPLVLVHGNGVDHNEFQNSMWLLRRHFTVYAVDSRGHGLSTPVDELHYSDMADDMAAFLAQLDLRDVVCFGHSDGAIIGLMTAMRTDRIGLLLAGSANMTPQGAAAWLRLALRAAYAVTKSPKLRLMLTEPNITVEELATITTPTVVIAGSKDLIDERETRLIAESVPGAKLRIFEGDDHSSYVVPKTRLADLILEEAASYAL
;
A
#
# COMPACT_ATOMS: atom_id res chain seq x y z
N MET A 1 -1.54 -10.59 -15.83
CA MET A 1 -1.68 -12.02 -15.46
C MET A 1 -2.79 -12.14 -14.43
N LYS A 2 -3.32 -13.36 -14.14
CA LYS A 2 -4.38 -13.53 -13.14
C LYS A 2 -4.08 -14.74 -12.25
N ILE A 3 -4.50 -14.66 -10.99
CA ILE A 3 -4.34 -15.70 -9.97
C ILE A 3 -5.60 -15.74 -9.07
N ASN A 4 -6.04 -16.94 -8.71
CA ASN A 4 -7.19 -17.08 -7.80
C ASN A 4 -6.73 -17.03 -6.34
N VAL A 5 -7.23 -16.06 -5.56
CA VAL A 5 -6.98 -15.92 -4.13
C VAL A 5 -8.30 -15.66 -3.41
N ASN A 6 -8.58 -16.36 -2.32
CA ASN A 6 -9.74 -16.13 -1.43
C ASN A 6 -11.07 -15.86 -2.15
N GLY A 7 -11.35 -16.62 -3.22
CA GLY A 7 -12.60 -16.55 -3.97
C GLY A 7 -12.69 -15.43 -5.02
N ILE A 8 -11.59 -14.70 -5.27
CA ILE A 8 -11.50 -13.73 -6.35
C ILE A 8 -10.39 -14.11 -7.34
N GLU A 9 -10.48 -13.60 -8.57
CA GLU A 9 -9.41 -13.60 -9.55
C GLU A 9 -8.67 -12.26 -9.45
N MET A 10 -7.47 -12.26 -8.84
CA MET A 10 -6.61 -11.09 -8.70
C MET A 10 -5.77 -10.92 -9.97
N TYR A 11 -5.82 -9.74 -10.56
CA TYR A 11 -4.94 -9.36 -11.67
C TYR A 11 -3.62 -8.78 -11.17
N TYR A 12 -2.55 -9.04 -11.90
CA TYR A 12 -1.25 -8.41 -11.68
C TYR A 12 -0.43 -8.32 -12.96
N GLU A 13 0.38 -7.30 -13.07
CA GLU A 13 1.45 -7.23 -14.06
C GLU A 13 2.76 -7.71 -13.46
N LYS A 14 3.57 -8.40 -14.27
CA LYS A 14 4.89 -8.91 -13.88
C LYS A 14 5.92 -8.53 -14.92
N CYS A 15 7.05 -7.97 -14.46
CA CYS A 15 8.20 -7.69 -15.34
C CYS A 15 9.52 -7.73 -14.56
N GLY A 16 10.63 -7.84 -15.30
CA GLY A 16 11.97 -7.83 -14.72
C GLY A 16 12.41 -9.15 -14.12
N GLN A 17 13.54 -9.10 -13.40
CA GLN A 17 14.14 -10.26 -12.71
C GLN A 17 14.92 -9.78 -11.47
N GLY A 18 15.08 -10.63 -10.48
CA GLY A 18 15.74 -10.34 -9.21
C GLY A 18 14.83 -10.51 -8.00
N ARG A 19 15.17 -9.85 -6.88
CA ARG A 19 14.39 -9.86 -5.64
C ARG A 19 12.94 -9.46 -5.94
N PRO A 20 11.92 -10.13 -5.39
CA PRO A 20 10.54 -9.75 -5.64
C PRO A 20 10.21 -8.38 -5.05
N LEU A 21 9.55 -7.54 -5.87
CA LEU A 21 8.98 -6.25 -5.48
C LEU A 21 7.49 -6.28 -5.79
N VAL A 22 6.66 -6.07 -4.77
CA VAL A 22 5.21 -5.95 -4.93
C VAL A 22 4.79 -4.50 -4.74
N LEU A 23 4.03 -3.99 -5.69
CA LEU A 23 3.49 -2.62 -5.71
C LEU A 23 1.97 -2.69 -5.53
N VAL A 24 1.44 -2.00 -4.51
CA VAL A 24 0.02 -2.01 -4.13
C VAL A 24 -0.53 -0.59 -4.23
N HIS A 25 -1.48 -0.39 -5.14
CA HIS A 25 -2.02 0.92 -5.50
C HIS A 25 -3.00 1.49 -4.45
N GLY A 26 -3.30 2.80 -4.58
CA GLY A 26 -4.27 3.53 -3.76
C GLY A 26 -5.73 3.26 -4.16
N ASN A 27 -6.68 3.89 -3.43
CA ASN A 27 -8.10 3.76 -3.69
C ASN A 27 -8.50 4.34 -5.06
N GLY A 28 -9.34 3.62 -5.79
CA GLY A 28 -9.94 4.10 -7.04
C GLY A 28 -9.01 4.13 -8.25
N VAL A 29 -7.74 3.71 -8.08
CA VAL A 29 -6.76 3.51 -9.16
C VAL A 29 -6.45 2.03 -9.33
N ASP A 30 -5.42 1.66 -10.08
CA ASP A 30 -5.02 0.29 -10.40
C ASP A 30 -3.49 0.20 -10.59
N HIS A 31 -2.98 -0.95 -11.06
CA HIS A 31 -1.56 -1.21 -11.33
C HIS A 31 -0.88 -0.14 -12.19
N ASN A 32 -1.63 0.61 -13.03
CA ASN A 32 -1.10 1.67 -13.88
C ASN A 32 -0.55 2.87 -13.08
N GLU A 33 -0.91 3.03 -11.79
CA GLU A 33 -0.31 4.02 -10.90
C GLU A 33 1.22 3.95 -10.92
N PHE A 34 1.77 2.74 -11.07
CA PHE A 34 3.21 2.49 -11.01
C PHE A 34 3.89 2.29 -12.35
N GLN A 35 3.19 2.43 -13.48
CA GLN A 35 3.69 2.10 -14.81
C GLN A 35 5.05 2.75 -15.13
N ASN A 36 5.22 4.01 -14.75
CA ASN A 36 6.47 4.74 -14.99
C ASN A 36 7.63 4.21 -14.14
N SER A 37 7.37 3.88 -12.88
CA SER A 37 8.39 3.38 -11.94
C SER A 37 8.76 1.93 -12.24
N MET A 38 7.81 1.10 -12.65
CA MET A 38 8.04 -0.30 -13.04
C MET A 38 9.10 -0.41 -14.14
N TRP A 39 9.11 0.51 -15.12
CA TRP A 39 10.08 0.51 -16.20
C TRP A 39 11.52 0.63 -15.74
N LEU A 40 11.74 1.38 -14.66
CA LEU A 40 13.07 1.54 -14.04
C LEU A 40 13.38 0.37 -13.11
N LEU A 41 12.44 0.02 -12.23
CA LEU A 41 12.58 -0.99 -11.18
C LEU A 41 12.81 -2.41 -11.74
N ARG A 42 12.25 -2.74 -12.91
CA ARG A 42 12.43 -4.05 -13.56
C ARG A 42 13.87 -4.44 -13.87
N ARG A 43 14.80 -3.48 -13.81
CA ARG A 43 16.23 -3.74 -13.98
C ARG A 43 16.89 -4.32 -12.73
N HIS A 44 16.22 -4.21 -11.58
CA HIS A 44 16.75 -4.56 -10.27
C HIS A 44 15.88 -5.58 -9.54
N PHE A 45 14.59 -5.67 -9.91
CA PHE A 45 13.58 -6.49 -9.24
C PHE A 45 12.76 -7.30 -10.24
N THR A 46 12.21 -8.43 -9.75
CA THR A 46 10.99 -8.99 -10.36
C THR A 46 9.81 -8.22 -9.78
N VAL A 47 9.26 -7.29 -10.56
CA VAL A 47 8.19 -6.38 -10.13
C VAL A 47 6.84 -7.02 -10.37
N TYR A 48 5.97 -6.96 -9.37
CA TYR A 48 4.57 -7.36 -9.41
C TYR A 48 3.72 -6.15 -9.05
N ALA A 49 2.98 -5.55 -9.99
CA ALA A 49 2.00 -4.52 -9.71
C ALA A 49 0.62 -5.18 -9.71
N VAL A 50 -0.05 -5.17 -8.57
CA VAL A 50 -1.31 -5.90 -8.36
C VAL A 50 -2.50 -4.96 -8.44
N ASP A 51 -3.64 -5.48 -8.90
CA ASP A 51 -4.94 -4.84 -8.73
C ASP A 51 -5.63 -5.47 -7.51
N SER A 52 -5.91 -4.69 -6.49
CA SER A 52 -6.67 -5.15 -5.32
C SER A 52 -8.10 -5.56 -5.71
N ARG A 53 -8.75 -6.43 -4.92
CA ARG A 53 -10.16 -6.77 -5.14
C ARG A 53 -11.01 -5.53 -5.39
N GLY A 54 -11.96 -5.59 -6.31
CA GLY A 54 -12.83 -4.48 -6.67
C GLY A 54 -12.13 -3.35 -7.46
N HIS A 55 -10.86 -3.50 -7.84
CA HIS A 55 -10.09 -2.51 -8.61
C HIS A 55 -9.53 -3.09 -9.90
N GLY A 56 -9.26 -2.21 -10.87
CA GLY A 56 -8.62 -2.53 -12.12
C GLY A 56 -9.26 -3.71 -12.87
N LEU A 57 -8.46 -4.74 -13.13
CA LEU A 57 -8.85 -5.96 -13.85
C LEU A 57 -9.08 -7.16 -12.90
N SER A 58 -9.03 -6.94 -11.58
CA SER A 58 -9.41 -7.92 -10.56
C SER A 58 -10.92 -8.05 -10.43
N THR A 59 -11.38 -9.16 -9.86
CA THR A 59 -12.82 -9.42 -9.67
C THR A 59 -13.52 -8.25 -8.97
N PRO A 60 -14.56 -7.67 -9.56
CA PRO A 60 -15.40 -6.69 -8.88
C PRO A 60 -16.15 -7.33 -7.71
N VAL A 61 -16.33 -6.56 -6.64
CA VAL A 61 -17.04 -6.99 -5.44
C VAL A 61 -17.97 -5.89 -4.94
N ASP A 62 -19.05 -6.25 -4.26
CA ASP A 62 -20.05 -5.32 -3.75
C ASP A 62 -19.62 -4.67 -2.43
N GLU A 63 -18.78 -5.36 -1.65
CA GLU A 63 -18.23 -4.87 -0.39
C GLU A 63 -16.71 -4.95 -0.38
N LEU A 64 -16.09 -3.98 0.26
CA LEU A 64 -14.64 -3.87 0.37
C LEU A 64 -14.25 -3.72 1.83
N HIS A 65 -13.26 -4.54 2.25
CA HIS A 65 -12.63 -4.48 3.57
C HIS A 65 -11.12 -4.60 3.43
N TYR A 66 -10.36 -3.77 4.14
CA TYR A 66 -8.89 -3.88 4.12
C TYR A 66 -8.39 -5.22 4.67
N SER A 67 -9.12 -5.83 5.62
CA SER A 67 -8.79 -7.16 6.11
C SER A 67 -8.79 -8.20 5.00
N ASP A 68 -9.82 -8.19 4.14
CA ASP A 68 -9.91 -9.12 3.01
C ASP A 68 -8.82 -8.86 1.97
N MET A 69 -8.50 -7.57 1.72
CA MET A 69 -7.42 -7.19 0.79
C MET A 69 -6.06 -7.64 1.31
N ALA A 70 -5.82 -7.57 2.61
CA ALA A 70 -4.60 -8.04 3.25
C ALA A 70 -4.49 -9.58 3.22
N ASP A 71 -5.61 -10.28 3.41
CA ASP A 71 -5.67 -11.74 3.29
C ASP A 71 -5.42 -12.19 1.84
N ASP A 72 -5.96 -11.46 0.85
CA ASP A 72 -5.67 -11.71 -0.57
C ASP A 72 -4.19 -11.52 -0.88
N MET A 73 -3.59 -10.47 -0.36
CA MET A 73 -2.17 -10.20 -0.57
C MET A 73 -1.30 -11.28 0.07
N ALA A 74 -1.61 -11.72 1.30
CA ALA A 74 -0.90 -12.81 1.96
C ALA A 74 -1.02 -14.12 1.15
N ALA A 75 -2.22 -14.42 0.63
CA ALA A 75 -2.45 -15.58 -0.24
C ALA A 75 -1.71 -15.46 -1.58
N PHE A 76 -1.68 -14.27 -2.19
CA PHE A 76 -0.91 -13.98 -3.41
C PHE A 76 0.57 -14.27 -3.22
N LEU A 77 1.17 -13.77 -2.13
CA LEU A 77 2.57 -14.01 -1.79
C LEU A 77 2.85 -15.51 -1.57
N ALA A 78 1.93 -16.20 -0.91
CA ALA A 78 2.06 -17.63 -0.62
C ALA A 78 1.95 -18.49 -1.87
N GLN A 79 0.96 -18.26 -2.74
CA GLN A 79 0.70 -19.07 -3.92
C GLN A 79 1.80 -18.93 -4.99
N LEU A 80 2.42 -17.74 -5.09
CA LEU A 80 3.56 -17.51 -5.97
C LEU A 80 4.90 -17.86 -5.30
N ASP A 81 4.88 -18.38 -4.07
CA ASP A 81 6.03 -18.64 -3.20
C ASP A 81 7.03 -17.48 -3.15
N LEU A 82 6.53 -16.24 -3.13
CA LEU A 82 7.37 -15.06 -2.98
C LEU A 82 7.84 -14.97 -1.53
N ARG A 83 9.13 -14.73 -1.35
CA ARG A 83 9.79 -14.54 -0.05
C ARG A 83 10.76 -13.38 -0.12
N ASP A 84 11.10 -12.82 1.03
CA ASP A 84 11.98 -11.65 1.12
C ASP A 84 11.51 -10.50 0.19
N VAL A 85 10.20 -10.29 0.16
CA VAL A 85 9.54 -9.35 -0.74
C VAL A 85 9.81 -7.93 -0.27
N VAL A 86 10.24 -7.04 -1.16
CA VAL A 86 10.08 -5.60 -0.98
C VAL A 86 8.63 -5.28 -1.33
N CYS A 87 7.88 -4.73 -0.39
CA CYS A 87 6.49 -4.33 -0.61
C CYS A 87 6.38 -2.81 -0.52
N PHE A 88 5.95 -2.15 -1.56
CA PHE A 88 5.57 -0.74 -1.53
C PHE A 88 4.06 -0.63 -1.70
N GLY A 89 3.41 0.04 -0.76
CA GLY A 89 2.01 0.39 -0.84
C GLY A 89 1.82 1.91 -0.82
N HIS A 90 0.88 2.42 -1.61
CA HIS A 90 0.48 3.82 -1.60
C HIS A 90 -0.94 3.97 -1.08
N SER A 91 -1.16 4.87 -0.10
CA SER A 91 -2.50 5.16 0.45
C SER A 91 -3.19 3.87 0.94
N ASP A 92 -4.31 3.45 0.33
CA ASP A 92 -4.95 2.15 0.63
C ASP A 92 -3.97 0.98 0.51
N GLY A 93 -3.08 1.02 -0.48
CA GLY A 93 -2.05 0.00 -0.65
C GLY A 93 -1.06 -0.07 0.53
N ALA A 94 -0.78 1.06 1.18
CA ALA A 94 0.06 1.09 2.38
C ALA A 94 -0.67 0.50 3.60
N ILE A 95 -1.97 0.76 3.74
CA ILE A 95 -2.83 0.13 4.74
C ILE A 95 -2.84 -1.39 4.54
N ILE A 96 -3.07 -1.84 3.30
CA ILE A 96 -3.02 -3.27 2.93
C ILE A 96 -1.66 -3.85 3.27
N GLY A 97 -0.56 -3.15 2.93
CA GLY A 97 0.80 -3.58 3.23
C GLY A 97 1.07 -3.78 4.73
N LEU A 98 0.68 -2.81 5.58
CA LEU A 98 0.77 -2.91 7.03
C LEU A 98 -0.03 -4.11 7.57
N MET A 99 -1.28 -4.25 7.14
CA MET A 99 -2.12 -5.36 7.57
C MET A 99 -1.64 -6.73 7.04
N THR A 100 -1.01 -6.77 5.86
CA THR A 100 -0.37 -7.98 5.34
C THR A 100 0.85 -8.37 6.16
N ALA A 101 1.69 -7.38 6.56
CA ALA A 101 2.86 -7.63 7.40
C ALA A 101 2.52 -8.22 8.78
N MET A 102 1.31 -7.96 9.29
CA MET A 102 0.78 -8.61 10.51
C MET A 102 0.42 -10.10 10.30
N ARG A 103 0.29 -10.57 9.05
CA ARG A 103 -0.25 -11.89 8.67
C ARG A 103 0.80 -12.87 8.14
N THR A 104 1.93 -12.36 7.66
CA THR A 104 2.95 -13.18 6.98
C THR A 104 4.35 -12.61 7.18
N ASP A 105 5.33 -13.51 7.25
CA ASP A 105 6.77 -13.23 7.31
C ASP A 105 7.40 -13.13 5.90
N ARG A 106 6.61 -13.19 4.83
CA ARG A 106 7.10 -13.18 3.45
C ARG A 106 7.60 -11.82 2.97
N ILE A 107 7.21 -10.74 3.66
CA ILE A 107 7.69 -9.38 3.37
C ILE A 107 9.01 -9.16 4.12
N GLY A 108 10.09 -8.94 3.38
CA GLY A 108 11.41 -8.64 3.93
C GLY A 108 11.64 -7.13 4.19
N LEU A 109 10.89 -6.27 3.47
CA LEU A 109 10.90 -4.81 3.66
C LEU A 109 9.55 -4.25 3.25
N LEU A 110 8.90 -3.50 4.14
CA LEU A 110 7.67 -2.76 3.86
C LEU A 110 7.97 -1.25 3.73
N LEU A 111 7.51 -0.66 2.64
CA LEU A 111 7.50 0.78 2.38
C LEU A 111 6.04 1.24 2.37
N ALA A 112 5.56 1.85 3.46
CA ALA A 112 4.17 2.26 3.64
C ALA A 112 4.01 3.76 3.38
N GLY A 113 3.53 4.11 2.19
CA GLY A 113 3.37 5.48 1.74
C GLY A 113 1.98 6.05 2.00
N SER A 114 1.87 7.12 2.77
CA SER A 114 0.63 7.87 3.03
C SER A 114 -0.49 7.03 3.64
N ALA A 115 -0.16 6.12 4.57
CA ALA A 115 -1.14 5.31 5.31
C ALA A 115 -1.80 6.11 6.45
N ASN A 116 -3.04 5.74 6.77
CA ASN A 116 -3.72 6.17 8.00
C ASN A 116 -4.15 4.93 8.81
N MET A 117 -4.30 5.10 10.13
CA MET A 117 -4.79 4.06 11.04
C MET A 117 -6.31 4.05 11.14
N THR A 118 -6.92 5.23 10.97
CA THR A 118 -8.36 5.43 11.13
C THR A 118 -8.89 6.36 10.05
N PRO A 119 -10.19 6.34 9.71
CA PRO A 119 -10.78 7.33 8.79
C PRO A 119 -10.56 8.78 9.24
N GLN A 120 -10.38 9.00 10.55
CA GLN A 120 -10.15 10.33 11.15
C GLN A 120 -8.78 10.89 10.82
N GLY A 121 -7.81 10.04 10.48
CA GLY A 121 -6.48 10.45 10.03
C GLY A 121 -6.48 11.19 8.70
N ALA A 122 -7.50 11.01 7.86
CA ALA A 122 -7.65 11.81 6.64
C ALA A 122 -8.14 13.22 6.94
N ALA A 123 -7.72 14.22 6.16
CA ALA A 123 -8.10 15.62 6.29
C ALA A 123 -9.62 15.82 6.40
N ALA A 124 -10.08 16.70 7.30
CA ALA A 124 -11.50 16.87 7.60
C ALA A 124 -12.33 17.26 6.36
N TRP A 125 -11.78 18.13 5.51
CA TRP A 125 -12.45 18.54 4.26
C TRP A 125 -12.60 17.37 3.29
N LEU A 126 -11.59 16.47 3.22
CA LEU A 126 -11.65 15.28 2.37
C LEU A 126 -12.76 14.33 2.87
N ARG A 127 -12.82 14.07 4.19
CA ARG A 127 -13.87 13.23 4.76
C ARG A 127 -15.27 13.78 4.48
N LEU A 128 -15.45 15.10 4.51
CA LEU A 128 -16.72 15.73 4.16
C LEU A 128 -17.06 15.54 2.68
N ALA A 129 -16.10 15.72 1.79
CA ALA A 129 -16.26 15.49 0.35
C ALA A 129 -16.60 14.02 0.05
N LEU A 130 -15.90 13.08 0.69
CA LEU A 130 -16.17 11.63 0.55
C LEU A 130 -17.60 11.28 1.02
N ARG A 131 -18.07 11.84 2.15
CA ARG A 131 -19.45 11.63 2.63
C ARG A 131 -20.49 12.13 1.63
N ALA A 132 -20.27 13.34 1.08
CA ALA A 132 -21.17 13.90 0.08
C ALA A 132 -21.21 13.04 -1.20
N ALA A 133 -20.04 12.60 -1.69
CA ALA A 133 -19.93 11.72 -2.84
C ALA A 133 -20.58 10.35 -2.58
N TYR A 134 -20.34 9.75 -1.40
CA TYR A 134 -20.96 8.49 -1.01
C TYR A 134 -22.49 8.57 -0.91
N ALA A 135 -23.02 9.70 -0.40
CA ALA A 135 -24.47 9.90 -0.31
C ALA A 135 -25.17 9.74 -1.68
N VAL A 136 -24.46 10.14 -2.76
CA VAL A 136 -24.97 10.08 -4.13
C VAL A 136 -24.66 8.73 -4.80
N THR A 137 -23.40 8.29 -4.74
CA THR A 137 -22.90 7.17 -5.55
C THR A 137 -23.08 5.79 -4.90
N LYS A 138 -23.15 5.74 -3.58
CA LYS A 138 -23.11 4.49 -2.77
C LYS A 138 -21.91 3.59 -3.11
N SER A 139 -20.82 4.16 -3.61
CA SER A 139 -19.63 3.44 -4.02
C SER A 139 -19.01 2.65 -2.84
N PRO A 140 -18.74 1.34 -3.00
CA PRO A 140 -18.07 0.55 -1.95
C PRO A 140 -16.67 1.08 -1.63
N LYS A 141 -15.96 1.67 -2.61
CA LYS A 141 -14.65 2.30 -2.42
C LYS A 141 -14.72 3.51 -1.48
N LEU A 142 -15.74 4.35 -1.65
CA LEU A 142 -15.96 5.51 -0.75
C LEU A 142 -16.42 5.07 0.62
N ARG A 143 -17.24 4.01 0.72
CA ARG A 143 -17.64 3.43 2.00
C ARG A 143 -16.41 2.95 2.77
N LEU A 144 -15.52 2.20 2.12
CA LEU A 144 -14.27 1.72 2.70
C LEU A 144 -13.50 2.86 3.39
N MET A 145 -13.18 3.93 2.65
CA MET A 145 -12.44 5.09 3.20
C MET A 145 -13.16 5.83 4.34
N LEU A 146 -14.50 5.71 4.43
CA LEU A 146 -15.30 6.38 5.47
C LEU A 146 -15.44 5.56 6.75
N THR A 147 -15.28 4.25 6.67
CA THR A 147 -15.53 3.32 7.77
C THR A 147 -14.28 2.59 8.25
N GLU A 148 -13.25 2.51 7.42
CA GLU A 148 -11.99 1.82 7.66
C GLU A 148 -10.78 2.68 7.21
N PRO A 149 -9.56 2.33 7.60
CA PRO A 149 -9.21 1.25 8.53
C PRO A 149 -9.55 1.59 9.99
N ASN A 150 -9.39 0.62 10.87
CA ASN A 150 -9.44 0.81 12.32
C ASN A 150 -8.31 0.00 12.96
N ILE A 151 -7.06 0.36 12.60
CA ILE A 151 -5.84 -0.31 13.07
C ILE A 151 -5.46 0.25 14.43
N THR A 152 -5.13 -0.61 15.39
CA THR A 152 -4.69 -0.21 16.72
C THR A 152 -3.16 -0.16 16.84
N VAL A 153 -2.66 0.55 17.85
CA VAL A 153 -1.24 0.60 18.19
C VAL A 153 -0.70 -0.79 18.52
N GLU A 154 -1.51 -1.60 19.22
CA GLU A 154 -1.17 -2.96 19.61
C GLU A 154 -1.02 -3.88 18.39
N GLU A 155 -1.86 -3.71 17.39
CA GLU A 155 -1.75 -4.45 16.12
C GLU A 155 -0.48 -4.05 15.36
N LEU A 156 -0.19 -2.75 15.24
CA LEU A 156 1.05 -2.27 14.61
C LEU A 156 2.30 -2.78 15.34
N ALA A 157 2.25 -2.89 16.66
CA ALA A 157 3.36 -3.41 17.46
C ALA A 157 3.66 -4.91 17.20
N THR A 158 2.77 -5.64 16.54
CA THR A 158 3.02 -7.03 16.12
C THR A 158 3.87 -7.15 14.86
N ILE A 159 4.05 -6.07 14.10
CA ILE A 159 4.83 -6.09 12.86
C ILE A 159 6.31 -6.25 13.19
N THR A 160 6.91 -7.34 12.72
CA THR A 160 8.34 -7.62 12.84
C THR A 160 9.13 -7.29 11.58
N THR A 161 8.42 -7.05 10.48
CA THR A 161 9.00 -6.69 9.19
C THR A 161 9.67 -5.32 9.27
N PRO A 162 10.93 -5.15 8.82
CA PRO A 162 11.54 -3.85 8.63
C PRO A 162 10.60 -2.93 7.83
N THR A 163 10.27 -1.77 8.41
CA THR A 163 9.24 -0.89 7.84
C THR A 163 9.75 0.53 7.71
N VAL A 164 9.46 1.17 6.58
CA VAL A 164 9.67 2.60 6.35
C VAL A 164 8.30 3.23 6.13
N VAL A 165 7.92 4.14 7.02
CA VAL A 165 6.68 4.92 6.93
C VAL A 165 6.99 6.23 6.20
N ILE A 166 6.24 6.53 5.15
CA ILE A 166 6.54 7.61 4.21
C ILE A 166 5.32 8.51 4.07
N ALA A 167 5.52 9.83 4.02
CA ALA A 167 4.48 10.79 3.68
C ALA A 167 5.07 12.09 3.10
N GLY A 168 4.25 12.89 2.45
CA GLY A 168 4.55 14.28 2.16
C GLY A 168 4.21 15.20 3.34
N SER A 169 4.89 16.33 3.49
CA SER A 169 4.55 17.31 4.56
C SER A 169 3.24 18.09 4.28
N LYS A 170 2.69 17.95 3.06
CA LYS A 170 1.38 18.48 2.65
C LYS A 170 0.40 17.37 2.29
N ASP A 171 0.55 16.21 2.92
CA ASP A 171 -0.27 15.03 2.66
C ASP A 171 -1.77 15.26 3.02
N LEU A 172 -2.63 14.45 2.44
CA LEU A 172 -4.04 14.35 2.79
C LEU A 172 -4.25 13.64 4.14
N ILE A 173 -3.25 12.87 4.58
CA ILE A 173 -3.22 12.20 5.88
C ILE A 173 -2.53 13.13 6.90
N ASP A 174 -3.13 13.26 8.07
CA ASP A 174 -2.55 14.06 9.17
C ASP A 174 -1.18 13.49 9.55
N GLU A 175 -0.16 14.33 9.59
CA GLU A 175 1.19 13.93 9.93
C GLU A 175 1.28 13.22 11.30
N ARG A 176 0.36 13.52 12.22
CA ARG A 176 0.27 12.82 13.52
C ARG A 176 -0.06 11.35 13.37
N GLU A 177 -0.94 10.98 12.43
CA GLU A 177 -1.22 9.57 12.10
C GLU A 177 0.02 8.89 11.53
N THR A 178 0.69 9.54 10.58
CA THR A 178 1.94 9.03 10.00
C THR A 178 3.01 8.79 11.05
N ARG A 179 3.21 9.73 11.97
CA ARG A 179 4.16 9.60 13.08
C ARG A 179 3.75 8.49 14.05
N LEU A 180 2.47 8.42 14.40
CA LEU A 180 1.95 7.38 15.28
C LEU A 180 2.17 5.97 14.69
N ILE A 181 1.97 5.78 13.39
CA ILE A 181 2.28 4.52 12.71
C ILE A 181 3.78 4.20 12.88
N ALA A 182 4.65 5.15 12.59
CA ALA A 182 6.10 4.95 12.68
C ALA A 182 6.58 4.66 14.12
N GLU A 183 5.96 5.29 15.12
CA GLU A 183 6.27 5.07 16.53
C GLU A 183 5.72 3.73 17.05
N SER A 184 4.63 3.24 16.45
CA SER A 184 3.96 2.00 16.87
C SER A 184 4.57 0.74 16.27
N VAL A 185 5.17 0.82 15.07
CA VAL A 185 5.84 -0.32 14.43
C VAL A 185 7.28 -0.42 14.96
N PRO A 186 7.68 -1.54 15.60
CA PRO A 186 9.01 -1.68 16.18
C PRO A 186 10.12 -1.48 15.15
N GLY A 187 11.02 -0.53 15.42
CA GLY A 187 12.17 -0.25 14.55
C GLY A 187 11.85 0.42 13.22
N ALA A 188 10.63 0.90 13.02
CA ALA A 188 10.28 1.59 11.80
C ALA A 188 11.07 2.89 11.62
N LYS A 189 11.41 3.19 10.36
CA LYS A 189 11.95 4.49 9.96
C LYS A 189 10.80 5.40 9.50
N LEU A 190 10.92 6.70 9.75
CA LEU A 190 10.00 7.71 9.26
C LEU A 190 10.69 8.58 8.19
N ARG A 191 10.05 8.76 7.04
CA ARG A 191 10.49 9.68 5.98
C ARG A 191 9.38 10.65 5.61
N ILE A 192 9.55 11.92 5.95
CA ILE A 192 8.66 13.01 5.51
C ILE A 192 9.34 13.77 4.38
N PHE A 193 8.70 13.84 3.23
CA PHE A 193 9.17 14.61 2.08
C PHE A 193 8.63 16.03 2.16
N GLU A 194 9.54 16.97 2.43
CA GLU A 194 9.18 18.38 2.59
C GLU A 194 8.64 18.98 1.29
N GLY A 195 7.47 19.63 1.40
CA GLY A 195 6.78 20.27 0.29
C GLY A 195 5.91 19.33 -0.57
N ASP A 196 6.01 18.02 -0.39
CA ASP A 196 5.24 17.04 -1.16
C ASP A 196 3.81 16.88 -0.61
N ASP A 197 2.89 16.58 -1.52
CA ASP A 197 1.53 16.16 -1.23
C ASP A 197 1.39 14.62 -1.22
N HIS A 198 0.15 14.15 -1.17
CA HIS A 198 -0.21 12.73 -1.10
C HIS A 198 0.39 11.84 -2.20
N SER A 199 0.62 12.38 -3.40
CA SER A 199 1.03 11.62 -4.58
C SER A 199 2.34 12.10 -5.20
N SER A 200 2.91 13.19 -4.74
CA SER A 200 4.06 13.86 -5.38
C SER A 200 5.32 13.00 -5.43
N TYR A 201 5.47 12.02 -4.54
CA TYR A 201 6.61 11.09 -4.55
C TYR A 201 6.32 9.78 -5.29
N VAL A 202 5.07 9.51 -5.68
CA VAL A 202 4.64 8.30 -6.40
C VAL A 202 4.58 8.53 -7.91
N VAL A 203 3.94 9.62 -8.33
CA VAL A 203 3.63 9.90 -9.74
C VAL A 203 4.84 10.27 -10.61
N PRO A 204 5.86 11.02 -10.15
CA PRO A 204 7.03 11.34 -10.96
C PRO A 204 7.86 10.11 -11.33
N LYS A 205 8.25 10.03 -12.60
CA LYS A 205 8.84 8.84 -13.24
C LYS A 205 10.01 8.17 -12.49
N THR A 206 10.82 8.93 -11.76
CA THR A 206 12.05 8.39 -11.14
C THR A 206 11.97 8.33 -9.63
N ARG A 207 11.22 9.24 -9.00
CA ARG A 207 11.30 9.46 -7.57
C ARG A 207 10.91 8.25 -6.73
N LEU A 208 9.81 7.57 -7.09
CA LEU A 208 9.43 6.33 -6.42
C LEU A 208 10.46 5.23 -6.65
N ALA A 209 10.99 5.12 -7.88
CA ALA A 209 12.01 4.13 -8.17
C ALA A 209 13.28 4.37 -7.37
N ASP A 210 13.75 5.63 -7.30
CA ASP A 210 14.93 6.01 -6.52
C ASP A 210 14.74 5.72 -5.03
N LEU A 211 13.56 6.05 -4.48
CA LEU A 211 13.18 5.76 -3.10
C LEU A 211 13.23 4.26 -2.79
N ILE A 212 12.60 3.43 -3.63
CA ILE A 212 12.57 1.97 -3.44
C ILE A 212 13.98 1.39 -3.51
N LEU A 213 14.79 1.85 -4.46
CA LEU A 213 16.19 1.39 -4.62
C LEU A 213 17.05 1.79 -3.42
N GLU A 214 16.93 3.02 -2.94
CA GLU A 214 17.66 3.52 -1.75
C GLU A 214 17.33 2.71 -0.51
N GLU A 215 16.03 2.53 -0.22
CA GLU A 215 15.62 1.80 0.98
C GLU A 215 15.95 0.30 0.86
N ALA A 216 15.70 -0.33 -0.29
CA ALA A 216 16.04 -1.73 -0.49
C ALA A 216 17.55 -2.00 -0.34
N ALA A 217 18.41 -1.07 -0.79
CA ALA A 217 19.86 -1.18 -0.60
C ALA A 217 20.26 -1.05 0.89
N SER A 218 19.55 -0.23 1.68
CA SER A 218 19.84 -0.04 3.11
C SER A 218 19.43 -1.25 3.98
N TYR A 219 18.58 -2.14 3.46
CA TYR A 219 18.13 -3.39 4.09
C TYR A 219 18.58 -4.65 3.32
N ALA A 220 19.52 -4.52 2.39
CA ALA A 220 20.19 -5.70 1.82
C ALA A 220 21.11 -6.30 2.90
N LEU A 221 20.80 -7.51 3.32
CA LEU A 221 21.62 -8.35 4.20
C LEU A 221 22.75 -9.03 3.39
#